data_602afcf403dd6855b0e4c9433833eff8
#
_entry.id   602afcf403dd6855b0e4c9433833eff8
#
_cell.length_a   1.000
_cell.length_b   1.000
_cell.length_c   1.000
_cell.angle_alpha   90.00
_cell.angle_beta   90.00
_cell.angle_gamma   90.00
#
_symmetry.space_group_name_H-M   'P 1'
#
loop_
_entity.id
_entity.type
_entity.pdbx_description
1 polymer ?
#
loop_
_entity_poly.entity_id
_entity_poly.type
_entity_poly.pdbx_seq_one_letter_code
_entity_poly.pdbx_strand_id
1 'polypeptide(L)'
;MTPEEWRRVKAILEDALEHPEDERHSYIDRACGEDLDLREHVRALARAAEGDGGMLDATDAVAAGAEVPEPPGRAGERVGAYALEAEIARGGMGVVYLARRADAEFQKKVAIKLMRPGLIGEADLRRFKSERQIAAALDHPNIARLLDGGTTAAGEPYFVMEYVEGRPLLEFCRSHRLPPRARLDLFRRICDAVQYAHQHLVVHRDLKPGNILVAEDGTPKLLDFGIAKLMSGPEGITEPTATFERVLTPEYASPEQVRGRPVTTASDVYSLGVILYELVTDEKPYRIESSDPAELVRLVCERDPDRPSTRTAGLSGDLDAIVLKAMRKEPEQRYRSVAALSDDLGRYLEGHPVEARRGSAGYRARKFVRRHRVGAAATALVVLALAGGILA
;
A
#
# COMPACT_ATOMS: atom_id res chain seq x y z
N MET A 1 -2.95 21.94 25.99
CA MET A 1 -4.37 21.57 26.13
C MET A 1 -4.48 20.31 26.98
N THR A 2 -5.21 20.39 28.11
CA THR A 2 -5.42 19.25 29.02
C THR A 2 -6.49 18.29 28.50
N PRO A 3 -6.58 17.04 29.00
CA PRO A 3 -7.64 16.11 28.61
C PRO A 3 -9.07 16.61 28.91
N GLU A 4 -9.23 17.53 29.84
CA GLU A 4 -10.52 18.16 30.15
C GLU A 4 -10.87 19.28 29.17
N GLU A 5 -9.90 20.11 28.81
CA GLU A 5 -10.04 21.11 27.75
C GLU A 5 -10.37 20.47 26.42
N TRP A 6 -9.71 19.37 26.09
CA TRP A 6 -9.99 18.63 24.86
C TRP A 6 -11.40 18.05 24.78
N ARG A 7 -11.91 17.50 25.92
CA ARG A 7 -13.31 17.01 25.98
C ARG A 7 -14.30 18.13 25.75
N ARG A 8 -14.01 19.34 26.27
CA ARG A 8 -14.85 20.51 26.10
C ARG A 8 -14.82 21.04 24.65
N VAL A 9 -13.64 21.08 24.02
CA VAL A 9 -13.49 21.42 22.61
C VAL A 9 -14.31 20.48 21.74
N LYS A 10 -14.20 19.17 21.97
CA LYS A 10 -14.90 18.14 21.20
C LYS A 10 -16.42 18.26 21.32
N ALA A 11 -16.95 18.43 22.52
CA ALA A 11 -18.39 18.56 22.74
C ALA A 11 -18.96 19.81 22.02
N ILE A 12 -18.28 20.98 22.12
CA ILE A 12 -18.72 22.20 21.43
C ILE A 12 -18.63 22.04 19.91
N LEU A 13 -17.62 21.34 19.38
CA LEU A 13 -17.46 21.11 17.96
C LEU A 13 -18.55 20.17 17.41
N GLU A 14 -18.86 19.08 18.11
CA GLU A 14 -19.92 18.14 17.71
C GLU A 14 -21.25 18.85 17.64
N ASP A 15 -21.63 19.60 18.67
CA ASP A 15 -22.85 20.39 18.68
C ASP A 15 -22.85 21.47 17.57
N ALA A 16 -21.71 22.14 17.34
CA ALA A 16 -21.60 23.17 16.28
C ALA A 16 -21.82 22.57 14.88
N LEU A 17 -21.35 21.37 14.61
CA LEU A 17 -21.51 20.72 13.32
C LEU A 17 -22.95 20.28 13.01
N GLU A 18 -23.80 20.15 14.04
CA GLU A 18 -25.24 19.90 13.87
C GLU A 18 -26.02 21.14 13.43
N HIS A 19 -25.44 22.35 13.56
CA HIS A 19 -26.05 23.59 13.11
C HIS A 19 -25.75 23.89 11.64
N PRO A 20 -26.67 24.62 10.91
CA PRO A 20 -26.41 25.14 9.58
C PRO A 20 -25.13 25.99 9.54
N GLU A 21 -24.42 25.99 8.41
CA GLU A 21 -23.09 26.61 8.24
C GLU A 21 -23.07 28.10 8.63
N ASP A 22 -24.13 28.83 8.31
CA ASP A 22 -24.32 30.24 8.61
C ASP A 22 -24.53 30.52 10.11
N GLU A 23 -25.00 29.55 10.91
CA GLU A 23 -25.24 29.69 12.34
C GLU A 23 -24.09 29.17 13.22
N ARG A 24 -23.18 28.33 12.66
CA ARG A 24 -22.09 27.68 13.39
C ARG A 24 -21.17 28.64 14.12
N HIS A 25 -20.75 29.69 13.45
CA HIS A 25 -19.86 30.69 14.04
C HIS A 25 -20.51 31.37 15.25
N SER A 26 -21.78 31.72 15.15
CA SER A 26 -22.54 32.33 16.24
C SER A 26 -22.78 31.37 17.40
N TYR A 27 -22.92 30.07 17.12
CA TYR A 27 -23.02 29.03 18.14
C TYR A 27 -21.70 28.87 18.89
N ILE A 28 -20.57 28.73 18.17
CA ILE A 28 -19.21 28.58 18.73
C ILE A 28 -18.89 29.75 19.66
N ASP A 29 -19.21 30.98 19.26
CA ASP A 29 -18.97 32.17 20.06
C ASP A 29 -19.73 32.16 21.38
N ARG A 30 -20.98 31.73 21.36
CA ARG A 30 -21.82 31.61 22.57
C ARG A 30 -21.37 30.46 23.47
N ALA A 31 -21.02 29.32 22.89
CA ALA A 31 -20.63 28.11 23.62
C ALA A 31 -19.24 28.24 24.30
N CYS A 32 -18.31 28.96 23.66
CA CYS A 32 -16.98 29.23 24.23
C CYS A 32 -16.95 30.38 25.23
N GLY A 33 -17.95 31.28 25.23
CA GLY A 33 -18.00 32.43 26.14
C GLY A 33 -16.80 33.35 26.02
N GLU A 34 -16.16 33.71 27.13
CA GLU A 34 -14.99 34.60 27.18
C GLU A 34 -13.65 33.87 26.96
N ASP A 35 -13.67 32.53 26.81
CA ASP A 35 -12.48 31.72 26.61
C ASP A 35 -12.01 31.83 25.16
N LEU A 36 -11.08 32.74 24.93
CA LEU A 36 -10.55 33.05 23.57
C LEU A 36 -9.75 31.89 23.00
N ASP A 37 -8.98 31.19 23.82
CA ASP A 37 -8.15 30.07 23.37
C ASP A 37 -9.03 28.86 22.97
N LEU A 38 -10.06 28.55 23.76
CA LEU A 38 -11.06 27.54 23.45
C LEU A 38 -11.77 27.86 22.14
N ARG A 39 -12.20 29.12 21.97
CA ARG A 39 -12.91 29.59 20.78
C ARG A 39 -12.05 29.46 19.50
N GLU A 40 -10.77 29.84 19.59
CA GLU A 40 -9.85 29.74 18.46
C GLU A 40 -9.63 28.27 18.04
N HIS A 41 -9.46 27.37 18.99
CA HIS A 41 -9.32 25.93 18.73
C HIS A 41 -10.57 25.33 18.10
N VAL A 42 -11.76 25.61 18.64
CA VAL A 42 -13.02 25.09 18.07
C VAL A 42 -13.27 25.65 16.66
N ARG A 43 -13.02 26.93 16.43
CA ARG A 43 -13.16 27.56 15.10
C ARG A 43 -12.17 27.01 14.08
N ALA A 44 -10.93 26.70 14.49
CA ALA A 44 -9.94 26.10 13.62
C ALA A 44 -10.37 24.68 13.17
N LEU A 45 -10.92 23.90 14.12
CA LEU A 45 -11.42 22.57 13.82
C LEU A 45 -12.71 22.59 13.00
N ALA A 46 -13.62 23.54 13.24
CA ALA A 46 -14.84 23.70 12.44
C ALA A 46 -14.51 24.04 10.98
N ARG A 47 -13.59 24.99 10.76
CA ARG A 47 -13.10 25.32 9.39
C ARG A 47 -12.43 24.14 8.68
N ALA A 48 -11.71 23.31 9.42
CA ALA A 48 -11.10 22.10 8.87
C ALA A 48 -12.15 21.03 8.51
N ALA A 49 -13.30 21.05 9.15
CA ALA A 49 -14.43 20.16 8.87
C ALA A 49 -15.32 20.68 7.71
N GLU A 50 -15.33 21.99 7.47
CA GLU A 50 -16.09 22.66 6.39
C GLU A 50 -15.35 22.69 5.05
N GLY A 51 -14.04 22.50 5.06
CA GLY A 51 -13.26 22.34 3.83
C GLY A 51 -13.68 21.06 3.14
N ASP A 52 -14.36 21.22 2.00
CA ASP A 52 -14.69 20.17 1.05
C ASP A 52 -13.36 19.52 0.59
N GLY A 53 -12.93 18.57 1.32
CA GLY A 53 -11.66 17.90 1.12
C GLY A 53 -11.83 16.44 1.43
N GLY A 54 -12.20 15.70 0.41
CA GLY A 54 -11.73 14.34 0.34
C GLY A 54 -10.26 14.36 0.67
N MET A 55 -9.83 13.51 1.58
CA MET A 55 -8.45 13.36 2.04
C MET A 55 -7.58 13.02 0.82
N LEU A 56 -7.08 14.08 0.15
CA LEU A 56 -6.05 13.95 -0.87
C LEU A 56 -4.83 13.30 -0.20
N ASP A 57 -4.46 12.15 -0.70
CA ASP A 57 -3.17 11.54 -0.38
C ASP A 57 -2.08 12.60 -0.63
N ALA A 58 -1.15 12.76 0.30
CA ALA A 58 -0.08 13.76 0.25
C ALA A 58 0.79 13.66 -1.03
N THR A 59 0.63 12.61 -1.81
CA THR A 59 1.23 12.43 -3.14
C THR A 59 0.54 13.27 -4.23
N ASP A 60 -0.76 13.60 -4.09
CA ASP A 60 -1.47 14.41 -5.08
C ASP A 60 -1.34 15.93 -4.82
N ALA A 61 -1.08 16.32 -3.58
CA ALA A 61 -0.88 17.74 -3.21
C ALA A 61 0.42 18.33 -3.81
N VAL A 62 1.44 17.52 -4.04
CA VAL A 62 2.70 17.93 -4.70
C VAL A 62 2.49 18.23 -6.19
N ALA A 63 1.48 17.62 -6.81
CA ALA A 63 1.15 17.86 -8.24
C ALA A 63 0.32 19.12 -8.49
N ALA A 64 -0.34 19.68 -7.46
CA ALA A 64 -1.30 20.78 -7.60
C ALA A 64 -0.75 22.19 -7.28
N GLY A 65 0.51 22.34 -6.82
CA GLY A 65 1.16 23.65 -6.61
C GLY A 65 0.49 24.55 -5.56
N ALA A 66 -0.31 24.02 -4.63
CA ALA A 66 -0.93 24.78 -3.56
C ALA A 66 0.04 24.90 -2.37
N GLU A 67 0.47 26.10 -2.05
CA GLU A 67 1.21 26.42 -0.82
C GLU A 67 0.30 26.20 0.40
N VAL A 68 0.43 25.01 1.02
CA VAL A 68 -0.08 24.77 2.38
C VAL A 68 0.92 25.42 3.34
N PRO A 69 0.51 26.22 4.35
CA PRO A 69 1.44 26.78 5.33
C PRO A 69 2.18 25.64 6.03
N GLU A 70 3.47 25.53 5.78
CA GLU A 70 4.33 24.54 6.43
C GLU A 70 4.31 24.76 7.95
N PRO A 71 3.99 23.73 8.78
CA PRO A 71 4.38 23.77 10.17
C PRO A 71 5.91 23.90 10.20
N PRO A 72 6.51 24.63 11.19
CA PRO A 72 7.94 24.89 11.22
C PRO A 72 8.70 23.58 11.06
N GLY A 73 9.42 23.45 9.95
CA GLY A 73 10.08 22.22 9.57
C GLY A 73 11.06 21.80 10.64
N ARG A 74 11.06 20.54 11.05
CA ARG A 74 12.06 19.94 11.96
C ARG A 74 13.44 19.80 11.28
N ALA A 75 13.66 20.51 10.17
CA ALA A 75 14.95 20.56 9.48
C ALA A 75 16.03 21.13 10.43
N GLY A 76 17.16 20.45 10.53
CA GLY A 76 18.24 20.76 11.47
C GLY A 76 18.09 20.11 12.86
N GLU A 77 16.93 19.52 13.19
CA GLU A 77 16.74 18.79 14.44
C GLU A 77 17.57 17.50 14.44
N ARG A 78 18.13 17.15 15.61
CA ARG A 78 18.87 15.90 15.80
C ARG A 78 17.98 14.80 16.36
N VAL A 79 17.95 13.67 15.67
CA VAL A 79 17.29 12.44 16.09
C VAL A 79 18.34 11.34 16.22
N GLY A 80 18.73 11.03 17.45
CA GLY A 80 19.85 10.13 17.71
C GLY A 80 21.15 10.66 17.10
N ALA A 81 21.83 9.85 16.29
CA ALA A 81 23.06 10.21 15.59
C ALA A 81 22.82 10.94 14.25
N TYR A 82 21.58 11.31 13.93
CA TYR A 82 21.21 11.85 12.63
C TYR A 82 20.65 13.27 12.73
N ALA A 83 20.89 14.09 11.69
CA ALA A 83 20.29 15.42 11.51
C ALA A 83 19.25 15.34 10.40
N LEU A 84 18.04 15.83 10.69
CA LEU A 84 16.94 15.90 9.71
C LEU A 84 17.24 16.99 8.68
N GLU A 85 17.06 16.73 7.40
CA GLU A 85 17.27 17.69 6.31
C GLU A 85 15.97 18.22 5.72
N ALA A 86 15.07 17.33 5.33
CA ALA A 86 13.80 17.68 4.70
C ALA A 86 12.75 16.61 4.97
N GLU A 87 11.50 17.02 5.05
CA GLU A 87 10.36 16.09 5.00
C GLU A 87 10.23 15.52 3.58
N ILE A 88 10.10 14.19 3.46
CA ILE A 88 9.96 13.49 2.18
C ILE A 88 8.62 12.77 2.03
N ALA A 89 7.96 12.45 3.14
CA ALA A 89 6.62 11.88 3.11
C ALA A 89 5.89 12.09 4.44
N ARG A 90 4.57 12.23 4.39
CA ARG A 90 3.71 12.34 5.56
C ARG A 90 2.53 11.36 5.43
N GLY A 91 2.22 10.64 6.51
CA GLY A 91 1.12 9.69 6.53
C GLY A 91 0.43 9.59 7.89
N GLY A 92 -0.61 8.77 7.98
CA GLY A 92 -1.40 8.58 9.20
C GLY A 92 -0.59 8.15 10.42
N MET A 93 0.48 7.39 10.21
CA MET A 93 1.32 6.81 11.28
C MET A 93 2.53 7.67 11.65
N GLY A 94 2.90 8.68 10.85
CA GLY A 94 4.08 9.48 11.12
C GLY A 94 4.57 10.26 9.91
N VAL A 95 5.76 10.85 10.07
CA VAL A 95 6.41 11.66 9.04
C VAL A 95 7.77 11.06 8.72
N VAL A 96 8.12 11.00 7.45
CA VAL A 96 9.41 10.51 6.97
C VAL A 96 10.28 11.69 6.55
N TYR A 97 11.49 11.73 7.06
CA TYR A 97 12.48 12.77 6.77
C TYR A 97 13.68 12.18 6.05
N LEU A 98 14.19 12.92 5.08
CA LEU A 98 15.58 12.76 4.65
C LEU A 98 16.49 13.24 5.78
N ALA A 99 17.50 12.46 6.11
CA ALA A 99 18.44 12.79 7.16
C ALA A 99 19.86 12.37 6.78
N ARG A 100 20.84 12.97 7.45
CA ARG A 100 22.24 12.57 7.36
C ARG A 100 22.79 12.22 8.73
N ARG A 101 23.75 11.32 8.73
CA ARG A 101 24.50 11.02 9.93
C ARG A 101 25.32 12.24 10.35
N ALA A 102 25.20 12.63 11.63
CA ALA A 102 25.75 13.89 12.15
C ALA A 102 27.12 13.73 12.84
N ASP A 103 27.66 12.50 12.90
CA ASP A 103 28.93 12.17 13.58
C ASP A 103 30.19 12.32 12.68
N ALA A 104 30.11 13.04 11.58
CA ALA A 104 31.20 13.43 10.67
C ALA A 104 32.02 12.28 10.04
N GLU A 105 31.90 11.03 10.48
CA GLU A 105 32.68 9.92 9.96
C GLU A 105 32.19 9.40 8.60
N PHE A 106 30.88 9.43 8.36
CA PHE A 106 30.28 9.00 7.09
C PHE A 106 29.09 9.87 6.70
N GLN A 107 29.16 10.51 5.54
CA GLN A 107 28.04 11.27 4.96
C GLN A 107 27.06 10.31 4.23
N LYS A 108 26.29 9.53 4.95
CA LYS A 108 25.28 8.66 4.34
C LYS A 108 23.90 9.27 4.51
N LYS A 109 23.17 9.43 3.40
CA LYS A 109 21.74 9.76 3.40
C LYS A 109 20.95 8.57 3.95
N VAL A 110 19.98 8.84 4.81
CA VAL A 110 19.05 7.87 5.37
C VAL A 110 17.64 8.45 5.36
N ALA A 111 16.62 7.60 5.40
CA ALA A 111 15.27 8.00 5.66
C ALA A 111 14.95 7.75 7.14
N ILE A 112 14.38 8.74 7.84
CA ILE A 112 13.96 8.61 9.23
C ILE A 112 12.46 8.78 9.31
N LYS A 113 11.77 7.72 9.75
CA LYS A 113 10.34 7.75 10.03
C LYS A 113 10.10 8.01 11.50
N LEU A 114 9.58 9.20 11.82
CA LEU A 114 9.14 9.57 13.15
C LEU A 114 7.68 9.18 13.33
N MET A 115 7.39 8.40 14.37
CA MET A 115 6.03 7.98 14.68
C MET A 115 5.28 9.06 15.45
N ARG A 116 3.97 9.21 15.20
CA ARG A 116 3.16 10.19 15.93
C ARG A 116 3.07 9.83 17.41
N PRO A 117 3.21 10.81 18.32
CA PRO A 117 2.97 10.60 19.75
C PRO A 117 1.53 10.12 20.01
N GLY A 118 1.35 9.22 20.96
CA GLY A 118 0.02 8.74 21.38
C GLY A 118 -0.55 7.58 20.56
N LEU A 119 0.07 7.17 19.44
CA LEU A 119 -0.31 5.95 18.71
C LEU A 119 0.25 4.67 19.33
N ILE A 120 1.17 4.76 20.27
CA ILE A 120 1.92 3.64 20.83
C ILE A 120 1.80 3.65 22.35
N GLY A 121 1.13 2.62 22.88
CA GLY A 121 1.10 2.36 24.32
C GLY A 121 2.41 1.72 24.83
N GLU A 122 2.62 1.69 26.17
CA GLU A 122 3.82 1.05 26.76
C GLU A 122 3.94 -0.45 26.42
N ALA A 123 2.81 -1.16 26.31
CA ALA A 123 2.79 -2.57 25.88
C ALA A 123 3.25 -2.72 24.42
N ASP A 124 2.91 -1.76 23.57
CA ASP A 124 3.24 -1.76 22.16
C ASP A 124 4.73 -1.41 21.91
N LEU A 125 5.35 -0.62 22.81
CA LEU A 125 6.79 -0.33 22.76
C LEU A 125 7.66 -1.60 22.91
N ARG A 126 7.19 -2.60 23.66
CA ARG A 126 7.91 -3.90 23.77
C ARG A 126 7.76 -4.72 22.49
N ARG A 127 6.56 -4.77 21.92
CA ARG A 127 6.31 -5.42 20.61
C ARG A 127 7.12 -4.71 19.52
N PHE A 128 7.15 -3.39 19.52
CA PHE A 128 7.96 -2.56 18.63
C PHE A 128 9.45 -2.96 18.62
N LYS A 129 10.05 -3.15 19.81
CA LYS A 129 11.46 -3.57 19.92
C LYS A 129 11.70 -4.96 19.35
N SER A 130 10.78 -5.90 19.57
CA SER A 130 10.87 -7.27 19.06
C SER A 130 10.74 -7.31 17.53
N GLU A 131 9.75 -6.64 16.99
CA GLU A 131 9.47 -6.64 15.54
C GLU A 131 10.52 -5.87 14.73
N ARG A 132 11.08 -4.81 15.31
CA ARG A 132 12.24 -4.11 14.75
C ARG A 132 13.40 -5.08 14.51
N GLN A 133 13.65 -5.98 15.45
CA GLN A 133 14.77 -6.93 15.36
C GLN A 133 14.53 -7.95 14.23
N ILE A 134 13.30 -8.37 14.01
CA ILE A 134 12.93 -9.26 12.91
C ILE A 134 13.04 -8.54 11.57
N ALA A 135 12.54 -7.30 11.47
CA ALA A 135 12.65 -6.50 10.25
C ALA A 135 14.09 -6.12 9.91
N ALA A 136 14.94 -5.89 10.94
CA ALA A 136 16.36 -5.62 10.75
C ALA A 136 17.15 -6.83 10.22
N ALA A 137 16.64 -8.03 10.38
CA ALA A 137 17.24 -9.24 9.84
C ALA A 137 16.97 -9.47 8.33
N LEU A 138 16.05 -8.68 7.73
CA LEU A 138 15.75 -8.79 6.30
C LEU A 138 16.87 -8.15 5.47
N ASP A 139 17.63 -8.96 4.76
CA ASP A 139 18.67 -8.53 3.81
C ASP A 139 18.36 -9.05 2.41
N HIS A 140 17.74 -8.22 1.59
CA HIS A 140 17.35 -8.56 0.23
C HIS A 140 17.53 -7.34 -0.70
N PRO A 141 18.02 -7.51 -1.94
CA PRO A 141 18.29 -6.38 -2.85
C PRO A 141 17.06 -5.53 -3.15
N ASN A 142 15.87 -6.09 -3.09
CA ASN A 142 14.60 -5.41 -3.36
C ASN A 142 13.81 -5.03 -2.08
N ILE A 143 14.47 -5.00 -0.91
CA ILE A 143 13.91 -4.50 0.34
C ILE A 143 14.79 -3.36 0.82
N ALA A 144 14.20 -2.25 1.25
CA ALA A 144 14.93 -1.17 1.91
C ALA A 144 15.35 -1.62 3.32
N ARG A 145 16.65 -1.57 3.60
CA ARG A 145 17.20 -2.04 4.88
C ARG A 145 16.78 -1.16 6.04
N LEU A 146 16.39 -1.76 7.14
CA LEU A 146 16.30 -1.07 8.42
C LEU A 146 17.70 -0.98 9.01
N LEU A 147 18.19 0.24 9.22
CA LEU A 147 19.57 0.52 9.63
C LEU A 147 19.70 0.74 11.14
N ASP A 148 18.70 1.38 11.74
CA ASP A 148 18.68 1.73 13.16
C ASP A 148 17.26 2.06 13.62
N GLY A 149 17.10 2.38 14.91
CA GLY A 149 15.86 2.89 15.44
C GLY A 149 15.97 3.15 16.95
N GLY A 150 15.16 4.05 17.44
CA GLY A 150 15.22 4.49 18.81
C GLY A 150 13.99 5.25 19.25
N THR A 151 14.19 6.03 20.30
CA THR A 151 13.19 6.94 20.84
C THR A 151 13.85 8.31 21.00
N THR A 152 13.18 9.38 20.55
CA THR A 152 13.67 10.75 20.70
C THR A 152 13.65 11.16 22.18
N ALA A 153 14.30 12.28 22.52
CA ALA A 153 14.24 12.86 23.87
C ALA A 153 12.81 13.21 24.31
N ALA A 154 11.91 13.46 23.36
CA ALA A 154 10.48 13.71 23.58
C ALA A 154 9.64 12.41 23.71
N GLY A 155 10.28 11.23 23.67
CA GLY A 155 9.57 9.94 23.76
C GLY A 155 8.97 9.44 22.44
N GLU A 156 9.27 10.08 21.29
CA GLU A 156 8.75 9.68 19.99
C GLU A 156 9.59 8.52 19.42
N PRO A 157 8.99 7.37 19.11
CA PRO A 157 9.73 6.29 18.45
C PRO A 157 10.09 6.66 17.01
N TYR A 158 11.27 6.21 16.55
CA TYR A 158 11.70 6.42 15.19
C TYR A 158 12.41 5.20 14.60
N PHE A 159 12.37 5.10 13.29
CA PHE A 159 13.14 4.15 12.48
C PHE A 159 14.08 4.88 11.54
N VAL A 160 15.27 4.32 11.38
CA VAL A 160 16.25 4.75 10.37
C VAL A 160 16.34 3.67 9.32
N MET A 161 16.10 4.02 8.08
CA MET A 161 16.11 3.08 6.97
C MET A 161 16.96 3.59 5.80
N GLU A 162 17.29 2.69 4.90
CA GLU A 162 17.95 3.02 3.64
C GLU A 162 17.14 4.10 2.91
N TYR A 163 17.81 5.20 2.56
CA TYR A 163 17.20 6.18 1.66
C TYR A 163 17.27 5.66 0.23
N VAL A 164 16.13 5.52 -0.40
CA VAL A 164 15.99 5.03 -1.77
C VAL A 164 15.72 6.22 -2.69
N GLU A 165 16.65 6.54 -3.56
CA GLU A 165 16.46 7.51 -4.65
C GLU A 165 15.69 6.80 -5.76
N GLY A 166 14.37 7.03 -5.85
CA GLY A 166 13.50 6.35 -6.80
C GLY A 166 12.13 7.00 -6.88
N ARG A 167 11.31 6.50 -7.79
CA ARG A 167 9.92 6.94 -8.00
C ARG A 167 8.96 5.85 -7.56
N PRO A 168 7.74 6.20 -7.12
CA PRO A 168 6.68 5.22 -6.88
C PRO A 168 6.45 4.33 -8.10
N LEU A 169 6.15 3.05 -7.86
CA LEU A 169 6.05 2.00 -8.90
C LEU A 169 5.24 2.42 -10.12
N LEU A 170 4.03 2.94 -9.91
CA LEU A 170 3.14 3.30 -11.04
C LEU A 170 3.64 4.53 -11.78
N GLU A 171 4.16 5.52 -11.06
CA GLU A 171 4.76 6.71 -11.65
C GLU A 171 5.97 6.35 -12.51
N PHE A 172 6.85 5.48 -12.01
CA PHE A 172 8.00 4.97 -12.77
C PHE A 172 7.55 4.28 -14.06
N CYS A 173 6.54 3.39 -13.97
CA CYS A 173 6.02 2.68 -15.13
C CYS A 173 5.40 3.61 -16.17
N ARG A 174 4.70 4.68 -15.74
CA ARG A 174 4.08 5.68 -16.62
C ARG A 174 5.13 6.59 -17.26
N SER A 175 6.05 7.15 -16.46
CA SER A 175 7.07 8.08 -16.94
C SER A 175 8.02 7.43 -17.94
N HIS A 176 8.38 6.16 -17.74
CA HIS A 176 9.22 5.37 -18.65
C HIS A 176 8.43 4.65 -19.73
N ARG A 177 7.09 4.80 -19.77
CA ARG A 177 6.20 4.12 -20.74
C ARG A 177 6.48 2.63 -20.85
N LEU A 178 6.67 1.97 -19.71
CA LEU A 178 7.02 0.55 -19.69
C LEU A 178 5.94 -0.30 -20.38
N PRO A 179 6.34 -1.17 -21.31
CA PRO A 179 5.40 -2.09 -21.93
C PRO A 179 4.89 -3.12 -20.91
N PRO A 180 3.71 -3.73 -21.12
CA PRO A 180 3.09 -4.67 -20.17
C PRO A 180 4.02 -5.77 -19.69
N ARG A 181 4.86 -6.33 -20.58
CA ARG A 181 5.82 -7.37 -20.21
C ARG A 181 6.83 -6.88 -19.16
N ALA A 182 7.41 -5.70 -19.38
CA ALA A 182 8.39 -5.13 -18.46
C ALA A 182 7.76 -4.79 -17.10
N ARG A 183 6.50 -4.32 -17.07
CA ARG A 183 5.75 -4.10 -15.82
C ARG A 183 5.57 -5.42 -15.05
N LEU A 184 5.26 -6.52 -15.73
CA LEU A 184 5.10 -7.83 -15.10
C LEU A 184 6.44 -8.40 -14.61
N ASP A 185 7.53 -8.21 -15.35
CA ASP A 185 8.88 -8.62 -14.92
C ASP A 185 9.31 -7.83 -13.65
N LEU A 186 9.02 -6.52 -13.61
CA LEU A 186 9.25 -5.68 -12.43
C LEU A 186 8.40 -6.15 -11.23
N PHE A 187 7.13 -6.45 -11.46
CA PHE A 187 6.23 -6.96 -10.43
C PHE A 187 6.69 -8.31 -9.86
N ARG A 188 7.24 -9.21 -10.67
CA ARG A 188 7.79 -10.48 -10.19
C ARG A 188 8.96 -10.27 -9.23
N ARG A 189 9.84 -9.30 -9.49
CA ARG A 189 10.92 -8.93 -8.54
C ARG A 189 10.38 -8.42 -7.21
N ILE A 190 9.24 -7.71 -7.22
CA ILE A 190 8.52 -7.32 -6.00
C ILE A 190 7.97 -8.56 -5.28
N CYS A 191 7.37 -9.49 -6.00
CA CYS A 191 6.91 -10.76 -5.44
C CYS A 191 8.06 -11.54 -4.78
N ASP A 192 9.25 -11.56 -5.37
CA ASP A 192 10.42 -12.24 -4.80
C ASP A 192 10.82 -11.60 -3.44
N ALA A 193 10.77 -10.27 -3.33
CA ALA A 193 11.02 -9.55 -2.08
C ALA A 193 9.99 -9.89 -0.99
N VAL A 194 8.70 -9.88 -1.34
CA VAL A 194 7.62 -10.22 -0.40
C VAL A 194 7.69 -11.69 0.01
N GLN A 195 7.97 -12.60 -0.92
CA GLN A 195 8.16 -14.02 -0.63
C GLN A 195 9.35 -14.25 0.32
N TYR A 196 10.46 -13.53 0.12
CA TYR A 196 11.61 -13.57 1.02
C TYR A 196 11.22 -13.16 2.44
N ALA A 197 10.46 -12.07 2.59
CA ALA A 197 9.97 -11.64 3.91
C ALA A 197 9.06 -12.70 4.56
N HIS A 198 8.15 -13.32 3.79
CA HIS A 198 7.28 -14.39 4.28
C HIS A 198 8.06 -15.62 4.78
N GLN A 199 9.17 -15.97 4.11
CA GLN A 199 10.07 -17.04 4.55
C GLN A 199 10.75 -16.72 5.90
N HIS A 200 10.91 -15.43 6.22
CA HIS A 200 11.41 -14.95 7.51
C HIS A 200 10.28 -14.63 8.51
N LEU A 201 9.06 -15.14 8.25
CA LEU A 201 7.87 -14.98 9.09
C LEU A 201 7.39 -13.51 9.21
N VAL A 202 7.76 -12.66 8.27
CA VAL A 202 7.33 -11.25 8.21
C VAL A 202 6.24 -11.09 7.16
N VAL A 203 5.06 -10.63 7.57
CA VAL A 203 3.95 -10.22 6.70
C VAL A 203 4.01 -8.70 6.54
N HIS A 204 3.87 -8.19 5.31
CA HIS A 204 4.05 -6.74 5.06
C HIS A 204 2.88 -5.91 5.58
N ARG A 205 1.62 -6.35 5.39
CA ARG A 205 0.38 -5.73 5.90
C ARG A 205 -0.01 -4.36 5.33
N ASP A 206 0.88 -3.68 4.60
CA ASP A 206 0.62 -2.37 3.98
C ASP A 206 1.22 -2.29 2.57
N LEU A 207 0.99 -3.32 1.76
CA LEU A 207 1.41 -3.32 0.36
C LEU A 207 0.54 -2.36 -0.45
N LYS A 208 1.19 -1.34 -1.02
CA LYS A 208 0.61 -0.35 -1.93
C LYS A 208 1.69 0.20 -2.85
N PRO A 209 1.34 0.78 -4.02
CA PRO A 209 2.33 1.32 -4.94
C PRO A 209 3.26 2.38 -4.34
N GLY A 210 2.76 3.19 -3.38
CA GLY A 210 3.56 4.21 -2.68
C GLY A 210 4.65 3.63 -1.76
N ASN A 211 4.49 2.37 -1.32
CA ASN A 211 5.50 1.65 -0.52
C ASN A 211 6.48 0.85 -1.40
N ILE A 212 6.48 1.07 -2.71
CA ILE A 212 7.37 0.42 -3.67
C ILE A 212 8.02 1.51 -4.52
N LEU A 213 9.28 1.82 -4.23
CA LEU A 213 10.06 2.73 -5.06
C LEU A 213 10.84 1.96 -6.11
N VAL A 214 11.00 2.54 -7.28
CA VAL A 214 11.85 2.00 -8.34
C VAL A 214 12.97 2.99 -8.60
N ALA A 215 14.19 2.54 -8.42
CA ALA A 215 15.39 3.35 -8.69
C ALA A 215 15.57 3.57 -10.20
N GLU A 216 16.40 4.52 -10.59
CA GLU A 216 16.64 4.87 -12.00
C GLU A 216 17.18 3.68 -12.84
N ASP A 217 17.86 2.73 -12.20
CA ASP A 217 18.35 1.50 -12.85
C ASP A 217 17.25 0.44 -13.04
N GLY A 218 16.00 0.74 -12.67
CA GLY A 218 14.87 -0.17 -12.71
C GLY A 218 14.83 -1.19 -11.56
N THR A 219 15.60 -0.98 -10.49
CA THR A 219 15.56 -1.86 -9.31
C THR A 219 14.42 -1.46 -8.39
N PRO A 220 13.41 -2.32 -8.15
CA PRO A 220 12.35 -2.05 -7.20
C PRO A 220 12.89 -2.24 -5.77
N LYS A 221 12.44 -1.37 -4.85
CA LYS A 221 12.71 -1.42 -3.43
C LYS A 221 11.41 -1.34 -2.66
N LEU A 222 11.10 -2.39 -1.90
CA LEU A 222 9.97 -2.45 -1.00
C LEU A 222 10.30 -1.69 0.28
N LEU A 223 9.43 -0.75 0.65
CA LEU A 223 9.57 0.09 1.84
C LEU A 223 8.61 -0.39 2.93
N ASP A 224 8.85 0.05 4.17
CA ASP A 224 7.90 0.08 5.27
C ASP A 224 7.06 -1.20 5.45
N PHE A 225 7.67 -2.27 5.95
CA PHE A 225 6.89 -3.35 6.55
C PHE A 225 6.00 -2.76 7.65
N GLY A 226 4.69 -2.99 7.60
CA GLY A 226 3.70 -2.35 8.46
C GLY A 226 3.87 -2.60 9.96
N ILE A 227 5.09 -2.37 10.48
CA ILE A 227 5.49 -2.55 11.89
C ILE A 227 4.55 -1.76 12.81
N ALA A 228 4.12 -0.58 12.39
CA ALA A 228 3.16 0.22 13.14
C ALA A 228 1.74 -0.38 13.22
N LYS A 229 1.33 -1.15 12.20
CA LYS A 229 0.03 -1.87 12.20
C LYS A 229 0.01 -3.09 13.12
N LEU A 230 1.18 -3.63 13.44
CA LEU A 230 1.34 -4.71 14.42
C LEU A 230 1.13 -4.23 15.86
N MET A 231 1.38 -2.95 16.09
CA MET A 231 1.26 -2.34 17.41
C MET A 231 -0.19 -2.02 17.78
N SER A 232 -1.05 -1.88 16.79
CA SER A 232 -2.51 -1.81 16.96
C SER A 232 -3.07 -3.24 17.04
N GLY A 233 -2.77 -3.99 18.13
CA GLY A 233 -3.18 -5.37 18.31
C GLY A 233 -4.70 -5.57 18.22
N PRO A 234 -5.19 -6.81 18.03
CA PRO A 234 -6.62 -7.11 17.95
C PRO A 234 -7.42 -6.72 19.19
N GLU A 235 -6.75 -6.47 20.32
CA GLU A 235 -7.38 -6.03 21.59
C GLU A 235 -7.54 -4.50 21.71
N GLY A 236 -6.93 -3.72 20.79
CA GLY A 236 -7.02 -2.25 20.79
C GLY A 236 -8.13 -1.67 19.89
N ILE A 237 -8.80 -2.50 19.09
CA ILE A 237 -9.87 -2.08 18.17
C ILE A 237 -11.21 -2.58 18.76
N THR A 238 -11.64 -1.98 19.88
CA THR A 238 -12.96 -2.26 20.45
C THR A 238 -14.08 -1.46 19.78
N GLU A 239 -13.76 -0.50 18.91
CA GLU A 239 -14.76 0.18 18.07
C GLU A 239 -14.22 0.44 16.67
N PRO A 240 -15.02 0.22 15.58
CA PRO A 240 -14.67 0.58 14.21
C PRO A 240 -14.88 2.08 13.99
N THR A 241 -14.20 2.92 14.78
CA THR A 241 -14.30 4.38 14.73
C THR A 241 -13.07 4.99 14.10
N ALA A 242 -13.16 6.19 13.60
CA ALA A 242 -12.22 7.12 12.96
C ALA A 242 -10.69 6.81 12.96
N THR A 243 -10.20 5.98 13.87
CA THR A 243 -8.80 5.52 13.95
C THR A 243 -8.49 4.47 12.88
N PHE A 244 -9.49 3.67 12.45
CA PHE A 244 -9.35 2.64 11.43
C PHE A 244 -9.11 3.26 10.04
N GLU A 245 -9.80 4.36 9.72
CA GLU A 245 -9.66 5.09 8.45
C GLU A 245 -8.30 5.79 8.31
N ARG A 246 -7.71 6.22 9.44
CA ARG A 246 -6.40 6.93 9.44
C ARG A 246 -5.20 6.02 9.26
N VAL A 247 -5.35 4.70 9.45
CA VAL A 247 -4.24 3.73 9.51
C VAL A 247 -4.17 2.82 8.29
N LEU A 248 -5.28 2.65 7.55
CA LEU A 248 -5.34 1.83 6.34
C LEU A 248 -5.39 2.72 5.10
N THR A 249 -4.72 2.29 4.03
CA THR A 249 -5.03 2.72 2.67
C THR A 249 -6.08 1.74 2.16
N PRO A 250 -7.40 2.09 2.25
CA PRO A 250 -8.48 1.10 2.15
C PRO A 250 -8.55 0.43 0.78
N GLU A 251 -8.05 1.08 -0.24
CA GLU A 251 -8.07 0.63 -1.64
C GLU A 251 -7.23 -0.61 -1.91
N TYR A 252 -6.18 -0.86 -1.10
CA TYR A 252 -5.28 -2.02 -1.21
C TYR A 252 -5.46 -3.01 -0.07
N ALA A 253 -6.32 -2.69 0.90
CA ALA A 253 -6.56 -3.53 2.06
C ALA A 253 -7.31 -4.82 1.67
N SER A 254 -6.91 -5.95 2.25
CA SER A 254 -7.61 -7.21 2.06
C SER A 254 -8.94 -7.26 2.82
N PRO A 255 -9.90 -8.10 2.38
CA PRO A 255 -11.19 -8.27 3.06
C PRO A 255 -11.06 -8.59 4.56
N GLU A 256 -10.07 -9.39 4.95
CA GLU A 256 -9.81 -9.71 6.35
C GLU A 256 -9.26 -8.51 7.12
N GLN A 257 -8.45 -7.64 6.50
CA GLN A 257 -8.00 -6.39 7.12
C GLN A 257 -9.18 -5.44 7.35
N VAL A 258 -10.03 -5.26 6.34
CA VAL A 258 -11.23 -4.41 6.45
C VAL A 258 -12.19 -4.91 7.52
N ARG A 259 -12.29 -6.24 7.71
CA ARG A 259 -13.12 -6.88 8.74
C ARG A 259 -12.44 -7.01 10.11
N GLY A 260 -11.23 -6.50 10.31
CA GLY A 260 -10.48 -6.66 11.55
C GLY A 260 -10.12 -8.11 11.90
N ARG A 261 -10.06 -9.02 10.89
CA ARG A 261 -9.68 -10.41 11.07
C ARG A 261 -8.16 -10.60 11.07
N PRO A 262 -7.63 -11.73 11.54
CA PRO A 262 -6.19 -11.99 11.53
C PRO A 262 -5.58 -11.85 10.13
N VAL A 263 -4.53 -11.07 10.03
CA VAL A 263 -3.77 -10.82 8.80
C VAL A 263 -2.71 -11.88 8.62
N THR A 264 -2.63 -12.47 7.44
CA THR A 264 -1.70 -13.54 7.09
C THR A 264 -0.95 -13.22 5.79
N THR A 265 -0.07 -14.12 5.35
CA THR A 265 0.59 -14.02 4.04
C THR A 265 -0.40 -13.97 2.87
N ALA A 266 -1.60 -14.52 3.03
CA ALA A 266 -2.68 -14.45 2.05
C ALA A 266 -3.25 -13.03 1.89
N SER A 267 -3.13 -12.18 2.92
CA SER A 267 -3.52 -10.77 2.86
C SER A 267 -2.58 -10.00 1.92
N ASP A 268 -1.27 -10.25 1.99
CA ASP A 268 -0.29 -9.66 1.07
C ASP A 268 -0.51 -10.14 -0.38
N VAL A 269 -0.92 -11.40 -0.58
CA VAL A 269 -1.29 -11.92 -1.91
C VAL A 269 -2.45 -11.12 -2.50
N TYR A 270 -3.46 -10.77 -1.68
CA TYR A 270 -4.58 -9.95 -2.13
C TYR A 270 -4.12 -8.54 -2.52
N SER A 271 -3.36 -7.86 -1.66
CA SER A 271 -2.83 -6.52 -1.94
C SER A 271 -1.94 -6.50 -3.19
N LEU A 272 -1.09 -7.54 -3.39
CA LEU A 272 -0.35 -7.73 -4.63
C LEU A 272 -1.27 -7.92 -5.84
N GLY A 273 -2.41 -8.62 -5.68
CA GLY A 273 -3.43 -8.74 -6.72
C GLY A 273 -4.01 -7.39 -7.13
N VAL A 274 -4.30 -6.51 -6.16
CA VAL A 274 -4.78 -5.13 -6.40
C VAL A 274 -3.71 -4.31 -7.14
N ILE A 275 -2.46 -4.35 -6.68
CA ILE A 275 -1.33 -3.67 -7.33
C ILE A 275 -1.14 -4.18 -8.76
N LEU A 276 -1.22 -5.49 -8.97
CA LEU A 276 -1.10 -6.09 -10.31
C LEU A 276 -2.25 -5.63 -11.22
N TYR A 277 -3.48 -5.57 -10.71
CA TYR A 277 -4.63 -5.03 -11.46
C TYR A 277 -4.32 -3.62 -11.96
N GLU A 278 -3.94 -2.71 -11.04
CA GLU A 278 -3.64 -1.32 -11.37
C GLU A 278 -2.43 -1.20 -12.29
N LEU A 279 -1.41 -2.03 -12.12
CA LEU A 279 -0.21 -2.04 -12.95
C LEU A 279 -0.49 -2.39 -14.42
N VAL A 280 -1.51 -3.23 -14.70
CA VAL A 280 -1.84 -3.66 -16.06
C VAL A 280 -2.98 -2.89 -16.70
N THR A 281 -3.79 -2.17 -15.90
CA THR A 281 -4.94 -1.39 -16.39
C THR A 281 -4.74 0.13 -16.27
N ASP A 282 -3.76 0.58 -15.46
CA ASP A 282 -3.59 1.95 -14.99
C ASP A 282 -4.82 2.49 -14.22
N GLU A 283 -5.76 1.60 -13.82
CA GLU A 283 -6.98 1.92 -13.04
C GLU A 283 -7.08 1.02 -11.81
N LYS A 284 -7.70 1.53 -10.74
CA LYS A 284 -8.00 0.74 -9.54
C LYS A 284 -9.15 -0.23 -9.80
N PRO A 285 -9.15 -1.44 -9.16
CA PRO A 285 -10.23 -2.43 -9.35
C PRO A 285 -11.57 -1.96 -8.80
N TYR A 286 -11.53 -1.10 -7.77
CA TYR A 286 -12.72 -0.49 -7.16
C TYR A 286 -12.57 1.02 -7.18
N ARG A 287 -13.65 1.73 -7.55
CA ARG A 287 -13.76 3.18 -7.38
C ARG A 287 -14.50 3.42 -6.07
N ILE A 288 -13.78 3.98 -5.10
CA ILE A 288 -14.35 4.38 -3.81
C ILE A 288 -14.73 5.85 -3.99
N GLU A 289 -16.03 6.11 -4.18
CA GLU A 289 -16.57 7.46 -4.43
C GLU A 289 -17.12 8.11 -3.15
N SER A 290 -17.20 7.33 -2.07
CA SER A 290 -17.78 7.75 -0.80
C SER A 290 -16.82 7.46 0.35
N SER A 291 -16.80 8.34 1.34
CA SER A 291 -16.09 8.12 2.61
C SER A 291 -16.89 7.23 3.58
N ASP A 292 -18.01 6.62 3.12
CA ASP A 292 -18.81 5.73 3.95
C ASP A 292 -18.08 4.39 4.20
N PRO A 293 -17.73 4.08 5.45
CA PRO A 293 -17.09 2.80 5.79
C PRO A 293 -17.90 1.58 5.35
N ALA A 294 -19.23 1.66 5.35
CA ALA A 294 -20.09 0.57 4.92
C ALA A 294 -19.96 0.30 3.41
N GLU A 295 -19.82 1.33 2.60
CA GLU A 295 -19.58 1.18 1.18
C GLU A 295 -18.21 0.55 0.90
N LEU A 296 -17.17 0.97 1.61
CA LEU A 296 -15.84 0.37 1.54
C LEU A 296 -15.88 -1.13 1.85
N VAL A 297 -16.51 -1.51 2.98
CA VAL A 297 -16.69 -2.91 3.36
C VAL A 297 -17.39 -3.68 2.24
N ARG A 298 -18.47 -3.13 1.68
CA ARG A 298 -19.22 -3.75 0.59
C ARG A 298 -18.37 -3.94 -0.67
N LEU A 299 -17.63 -2.92 -1.09
CA LEU A 299 -16.79 -2.97 -2.28
C LEU A 299 -15.64 -3.98 -2.12
N VAL A 300 -14.89 -3.90 -1.05
CA VAL A 300 -13.72 -4.75 -0.85
C VAL A 300 -14.09 -6.17 -0.46
N CYS A 301 -15.13 -6.35 0.36
CA CYS A 301 -15.45 -7.65 0.95
C CYS A 301 -16.48 -8.46 0.17
N GLU A 302 -17.32 -7.83 -0.66
CA GLU A 302 -18.45 -8.52 -1.30
C GLU A 302 -18.39 -8.43 -2.83
N ARG A 303 -18.01 -7.29 -3.39
CA ARG A 303 -18.00 -7.10 -4.84
C ARG A 303 -16.76 -7.72 -5.49
N ASP A 304 -16.94 -8.58 -6.47
CA ASP A 304 -15.84 -9.05 -7.32
C ASP A 304 -15.36 -7.91 -8.24
N PRO A 305 -14.05 -7.76 -8.45
CA PRO A 305 -13.53 -6.77 -9.39
C PRO A 305 -13.83 -7.15 -10.83
N ASP A 306 -13.95 -6.13 -11.69
CA ASP A 306 -14.07 -6.34 -13.13
C ASP A 306 -12.82 -7.02 -13.68
N ARG A 307 -12.96 -7.71 -14.82
CA ARG A 307 -11.78 -8.33 -15.47
C ARG A 307 -10.85 -7.25 -16.02
N PRO A 308 -9.52 -7.32 -15.81
CA PRO A 308 -8.57 -6.37 -16.39
C PRO A 308 -8.75 -6.18 -17.90
N SER A 309 -9.04 -7.26 -18.65
CA SER A 309 -9.26 -7.21 -20.10
C SER A 309 -10.49 -6.40 -20.53
N THR A 310 -11.43 -6.11 -19.64
CA THR A 310 -12.57 -5.20 -19.92
C THR A 310 -12.19 -3.73 -19.84
N ARG A 311 -11.09 -3.42 -19.14
CA ARG A 311 -10.57 -2.05 -18.96
C ARG A 311 -9.48 -1.72 -19.97
N THR A 312 -8.64 -2.70 -20.33
CA THR A 312 -7.49 -2.48 -21.19
C THR A 312 -7.50 -3.50 -22.35
N ALA A 313 -7.60 -2.99 -23.57
CA ALA A 313 -7.55 -3.82 -24.76
C ALA A 313 -6.20 -4.53 -24.91
N GLY A 314 -6.21 -5.76 -25.40
CA GLY A 314 -5.00 -6.56 -25.64
C GLY A 314 -4.54 -7.41 -24.47
N LEU A 315 -5.14 -7.27 -23.28
CA LEU A 315 -4.90 -8.19 -22.17
C LEU A 315 -5.57 -9.55 -22.46
N SER A 316 -4.92 -10.63 -22.04
CA SER A 316 -5.45 -11.98 -22.25
C SER A 316 -6.26 -12.47 -21.05
N GLY A 317 -7.24 -13.35 -21.27
CA GLY A 317 -8.02 -13.96 -20.20
C GLY A 317 -7.21 -14.83 -19.23
N ASP A 318 -5.96 -15.14 -19.53
CA ASP A 318 -5.04 -15.81 -18.59
C ASP A 318 -4.58 -14.83 -17.51
N LEU A 319 -4.28 -13.59 -17.90
CA LEU A 319 -3.91 -12.54 -16.96
C LEU A 319 -5.11 -12.14 -16.08
N ASP A 320 -6.31 -12.07 -16.65
CA ASP A 320 -7.55 -11.91 -15.86
C ASP A 320 -7.66 -12.98 -14.79
N ALA A 321 -7.45 -14.25 -15.16
CA ALA A 321 -7.56 -15.36 -14.21
C ALA A 321 -6.54 -15.26 -13.07
N ILE A 322 -5.30 -14.83 -13.38
CA ILE A 322 -4.25 -14.64 -12.38
C ILE A 322 -4.63 -13.54 -11.38
N VAL A 323 -5.00 -12.36 -11.89
CA VAL A 323 -5.37 -11.21 -11.06
C VAL A 323 -6.59 -11.55 -10.20
N LEU A 324 -7.66 -12.06 -10.80
CA LEU A 324 -8.89 -12.41 -10.08
C LEU A 324 -8.69 -13.54 -9.06
N LYS A 325 -7.77 -14.49 -9.31
CA LYS A 325 -7.42 -15.52 -8.32
C LYS A 325 -6.69 -14.91 -7.12
N ALA A 326 -5.75 -13.99 -7.34
CA ALA A 326 -5.07 -13.29 -6.25
C ALA A 326 -6.04 -12.46 -5.41
N MET A 327 -7.07 -11.86 -6.04
CA MET A 327 -8.08 -11.00 -5.40
C MET A 327 -9.33 -11.74 -4.90
N ARG A 328 -9.32 -13.09 -4.79
CA ARG A 328 -10.43 -13.82 -4.17
C ARG A 328 -10.69 -13.33 -2.75
N LYS A 329 -11.97 -13.23 -2.39
CA LYS A 329 -12.39 -12.74 -1.07
C LYS A 329 -11.92 -13.67 0.04
N GLU A 330 -12.08 -14.98 -0.17
CA GLU A 330 -11.68 -16.02 0.76
C GLU A 330 -10.16 -16.30 0.61
N PRO A 331 -9.36 -16.18 1.69
CA PRO A 331 -7.91 -16.38 1.66
C PRO A 331 -7.49 -17.73 1.07
N GLU A 332 -8.25 -18.79 1.37
CA GLU A 332 -7.97 -20.16 0.94
C GLU A 332 -8.15 -20.38 -0.57
N GLN A 333 -8.89 -19.49 -1.24
CA GLN A 333 -9.11 -19.52 -2.70
C GLN A 333 -8.05 -18.76 -3.48
N ARG A 334 -7.19 -17.99 -2.81
CA ARG A 334 -6.07 -17.26 -3.40
C ARG A 334 -4.91 -18.20 -3.76
N TYR A 335 -3.79 -17.64 -4.15
CA TYR A 335 -2.54 -18.37 -4.23
C TYR A 335 -2.03 -18.71 -2.83
N ARG A 336 -1.46 -19.91 -2.68
CA ARG A 336 -0.93 -20.40 -1.39
C ARG A 336 0.30 -19.62 -0.90
N SER A 337 1.00 -18.97 -1.82
CA SER A 337 2.17 -18.14 -1.54
C SER A 337 2.35 -17.10 -2.64
N VAL A 338 3.14 -16.06 -2.35
CA VAL A 338 3.52 -15.05 -3.34
C VAL A 338 4.38 -15.66 -4.44
N ALA A 339 5.21 -16.68 -4.12
CA ALA A 339 5.96 -17.43 -5.13
C ALA A 339 5.03 -18.10 -6.15
N ALA A 340 3.93 -18.70 -5.70
CA ALA A 340 2.96 -19.33 -6.61
C ALA A 340 2.28 -18.30 -7.55
N LEU A 341 2.04 -17.08 -7.09
CA LEU A 341 1.58 -15.96 -7.94
C LEU A 341 2.65 -15.56 -8.96
N SER A 342 3.91 -15.38 -8.53
CA SER A 342 5.05 -15.05 -9.39
C SER A 342 5.30 -16.12 -10.45
N ASP A 343 5.23 -17.41 -10.08
CA ASP A 343 5.39 -18.54 -11.00
C ASP A 343 4.30 -18.57 -12.06
N ASP A 344 3.06 -18.28 -11.69
CA ASP A 344 1.94 -18.27 -12.64
C ASP A 344 2.04 -17.11 -13.62
N LEU A 345 2.54 -15.94 -13.17
CA LEU A 345 2.94 -14.85 -14.07
C LEU A 345 4.10 -15.22 -14.99
N GLY A 346 5.11 -15.97 -14.49
CA GLY A 346 6.18 -16.50 -15.31
C GLY A 346 5.64 -17.41 -16.44
N ARG A 347 4.74 -18.34 -16.09
CA ARG A 347 4.06 -19.19 -17.09
C ARG A 347 3.30 -18.38 -18.13
N TYR A 348 2.62 -17.32 -17.68
CA TYR A 348 1.94 -16.39 -18.60
C TYR A 348 2.91 -15.74 -19.59
N LEU A 349 4.03 -15.18 -19.11
CA LEU A 349 5.04 -14.50 -19.90
C LEU A 349 5.73 -15.45 -20.92
N GLU A 350 5.87 -16.71 -20.55
CA GLU A 350 6.45 -17.78 -21.39
C GLU A 350 5.41 -18.45 -22.31
N GLY A 351 4.13 -18.06 -22.22
CA GLY A 351 3.06 -18.63 -23.01
C GLY A 351 2.62 -20.04 -22.58
N HIS A 352 2.99 -20.46 -21.37
CA HIS A 352 2.56 -21.72 -20.77
C HIS A 352 1.10 -21.64 -20.28
N PRO A 353 0.44 -22.78 -20.05
CA PRO A 353 -0.84 -22.81 -19.36
C PRO A 353 -0.68 -22.30 -17.92
N VAL A 354 -1.56 -21.35 -17.54
CA VAL A 354 -1.56 -20.78 -16.20
C VAL A 354 -2.36 -21.63 -15.22
N GLU A 355 -1.92 -21.69 -13.95
CA GLU A 355 -2.57 -22.47 -12.90
C GLU A 355 -3.92 -21.84 -12.47
N ALA A 356 -4.00 -20.51 -12.50
CA ALA A 356 -5.23 -19.78 -12.17
C ALA A 356 -6.42 -20.20 -13.06
N ARG A 357 -6.16 -20.65 -14.27
CA ARG A 357 -7.17 -21.14 -15.18
C ARG A 357 -7.20 -22.65 -15.14
N ARG A 358 -8.16 -23.26 -14.44
CA ARG A 358 -8.42 -24.70 -14.50
C ARG A 358 -8.71 -25.09 -15.96
N GLY A 359 -7.64 -25.44 -16.70
CA GLY A 359 -7.68 -25.63 -18.14
C GLY A 359 -8.26 -26.97 -18.53
N SER A 360 -9.24 -26.94 -19.44
CA SER A 360 -9.62 -28.14 -20.22
C SER A 360 -8.41 -28.63 -21.03
N ALA A 361 -8.43 -29.90 -21.45
CA ALA A 361 -7.40 -30.46 -22.34
C ALA A 361 -7.23 -29.61 -23.60
N GLY A 362 -8.32 -29.05 -24.14
CA GLY A 362 -8.30 -28.15 -25.30
C GLY A 362 -7.54 -26.83 -25.07
N TYR A 363 -7.64 -26.23 -23.88
CA TYR A 363 -6.83 -25.05 -23.54
C TYR A 363 -5.33 -25.37 -23.53
N ARG A 364 -4.94 -26.49 -22.91
CA ARG A 364 -3.54 -26.93 -22.87
C ARG A 364 -3.00 -27.25 -24.27
N ALA A 365 -3.78 -27.98 -25.08
CA ALA A 365 -3.44 -28.29 -26.46
C ALA A 365 -3.26 -27.03 -27.32
N ARG A 366 -4.19 -26.04 -27.20
CA ARG A 366 -4.07 -24.77 -27.95
C ARG A 366 -2.79 -24.00 -27.57
N LYS A 367 -2.44 -23.95 -26.27
CA LYS A 367 -1.20 -23.31 -25.80
C LYS A 367 0.04 -24.05 -26.33
N PHE A 368 0.01 -25.37 -26.31
CA PHE A 368 1.09 -26.22 -26.88
C PHE A 368 1.30 -25.95 -28.37
N VAL A 369 0.24 -26.03 -29.19
CA VAL A 369 0.27 -25.76 -30.62
C VAL A 369 0.78 -24.34 -30.91
N ARG A 370 0.32 -23.34 -30.16
CA ARG A 370 0.78 -21.95 -30.34
C ARG A 370 2.27 -21.77 -30.06
N ARG A 371 2.83 -22.52 -29.11
CA ARG A 371 4.25 -22.46 -28.74
C ARG A 371 5.11 -23.22 -29.75
N HIS A 372 4.63 -24.34 -30.25
CA HIS A 372 5.35 -25.23 -31.18
C HIS A 372 4.76 -25.19 -32.59
N ARG A 373 4.48 -23.98 -33.11
CA ARG A 373 3.78 -23.77 -34.37
C ARG A 373 4.43 -24.51 -35.56
N VAL A 374 5.77 -24.46 -35.63
CA VAL A 374 6.52 -25.12 -36.72
C VAL A 374 6.41 -26.62 -36.60
N GLY A 375 6.61 -27.21 -35.42
CA GLY A 375 6.47 -28.64 -35.17
C GLY A 375 5.04 -29.12 -35.40
N ALA A 376 4.04 -28.37 -34.92
CA ALA A 376 2.63 -28.71 -35.13
C ALA A 376 2.24 -28.66 -36.62
N ALA A 377 2.73 -27.66 -37.37
CA ALA A 377 2.51 -27.55 -38.81
C ALA A 377 3.19 -28.72 -39.56
N ALA A 378 4.44 -29.05 -39.21
CA ALA A 378 5.15 -30.18 -39.80
C ALA A 378 4.42 -31.51 -39.54
N THR A 379 3.97 -31.74 -38.27
CA THR A 379 3.20 -32.93 -37.91
C THR A 379 1.89 -33.01 -38.71
N ALA A 380 1.16 -31.87 -38.80
CA ALA A 380 -0.08 -31.82 -39.58
C ALA A 380 0.14 -32.14 -41.07
N LEU A 381 1.22 -31.61 -41.66
CA LEU A 381 1.59 -31.92 -43.07
C LEU A 381 1.90 -33.40 -43.27
N VAL A 382 2.67 -34.02 -42.37
CA VAL A 382 2.97 -35.45 -42.42
C VAL A 382 1.69 -36.30 -42.32
N VAL A 383 0.80 -35.96 -41.38
CA VAL A 383 -0.48 -36.66 -41.22
C VAL A 383 -1.36 -36.51 -42.44
N LEU A 384 -1.42 -35.33 -43.07
CA LEU A 384 -2.16 -35.11 -44.31
C LEU A 384 -1.56 -35.88 -45.50
N ALA A 385 -0.23 -35.92 -45.61
CA ALA A 385 0.45 -36.67 -46.63
C ALA A 385 0.20 -38.18 -46.52
N LEU A 386 0.25 -38.72 -45.29
CA LEU A 386 -0.03 -40.13 -45.02
C LEU A 386 -1.51 -40.47 -45.29
N ALA A 387 -2.44 -39.62 -44.87
CA ALA A 387 -3.86 -39.81 -45.14
C ALA A 387 -4.19 -39.75 -46.63
N GLY A 388 -3.56 -38.83 -47.40
CA GLY A 388 -3.68 -38.74 -48.84
C GLY A 388 -3.10 -39.94 -49.58
N GLY A 389 -1.96 -40.47 -49.10
CA GLY A 389 -1.35 -41.69 -49.68
C GLY A 389 -2.12 -43.00 -49.41
N ILE A 390 -2.96 -43.04 -48.37
CA ILE A 390 -3.82 -44.19 -48.08
C ILE A 390 -5.10 -44.16 -48.94
N LEU A 391 -5.52 -42.98 -49.39
CA LEU A 391 -6.74 -42.77 -50.20
C LEU A 391 -6.46 -42.86 -51.70
N ALA A 392 -5.20 -42.78 -52.15
CA ALA A 392 -4.76 -42.99 -53.51
C ALA A 392 -4.36 -44.47 -53.80
#